data_d58e0045d4e56462dc711962eee308d3
#
_entry.id   d58e0045d4e56462dc711962eee308d3
#
_cell.length_a   1.000
_cell.length_b   1.000
_cell.length_c   1.000
_cell.angle_alpha   90.00
_cell.angle_beta   90.00
_cell.angle_gamma   90.00
#
_symmetry.space_group_name_H-M   'P 1'
#
loop_
_entity.id
_entity.type
_entity.pdbx_description
1 polymer ?
#
loop_
_entity_poly.entity_id
_entity_poly.type
_entity_poly.pdbx_seq_one_letter_code
_entity_poly.pdbx_strand_id
1 'polypeptide(L)'
;MFKPSFTNLTPHSIWVTIHPDFLDDRGIEYPASGQVARVAANRAEGPLCGPHRMVQQSFGAVEGLPEPVEGTVYIVSALVLSALAGSRPDVVAPDTGPDAIRENGQIKAVRGFVC
;
A
#
# COMPACT_ATOMS: atom_id res chain seq x y z
N MET A 1 -11.60 7.42 -22.67
CA MET A 1 -10.39 7.30 -21.82
C MET A 1 -10.77 6.70 -20.48
N PHE A 2 -10.07 5.67 -20.09
CA PHE A 2 -10.33 5.00 -18.83
C PHE A 2 -9.83 5.86 -17.67
N LYS A 3 -10.72 6.14 -16.70
CA LYS A 3 -10.36 6.86 -15.48
C LYS A 3 -10.63 5.95 -14.29
N PRO A 4 -9.61 5.37 -13.68
CA PRO A 4 -9.83 4.54 -12.51
C PRO A 4 -10.28 5.38 -11.30
N SER A 5 -11.14 4.81 -10.49
CA SER A 5 -11.46 5.35 -9.17
C SER A 5 -10.56 4.69 -8.15
N PHE A 6 -9.98 5.49 -7.26
CA PHE A 6 -9.11 4.98 -6.19
C PHE A 6 -9.86 5.01 -4.87
N THR A 7 -9.91 3.88 -4.20
CA THR A 7 -10.50 3.76 -2.86
C THR A 7 -9.39 3.48 -1.85
N ASN A 8 -9.26 4.37 -0.86
CA ASN A 8 -8.20 4.27 0.15
C ASN A 8 -8.67 3.38 1.30
N LEU A 9 -8.10 2.20 1.41
CA LEU A 9 -8.37 1.22 2.46
C LEU A 9 -7.29 1.23 3.54
N THR A 10 -6.59 2.35 3.71
CA THR A 10 -5.66 2.58 4.82
C THR A 10 -6.31 3.49 5.85
N PRO A 11 -5.78 3.55 7.09
CA PRO A 11 -6.39 4.38 8.14
C PRO A 11 -6.14 5.88 8.00
N HIS A 12 -5.31 6.31 7.04
CA HIS A 12 -4.90 7.70 6.90
C HIS A 12 -5.11 8.20 5.48
N SER A 13 -5.28 9.53 5.33
CA SER A 13 -5.24 10.15 4.01
C SER A 13 -3.88 9.96 3.35
N ILE A 14 -3.90 9.83 2.04
CA ILE A 14 -2.68 9.66 1.24
C ILE A 14 -2.63 10.77 0.21
N TRP A 15 -1.53 11.53 0.19
CA TRP A 15 -1.25 12.55 -0.82
C TRP A 15 -0.34 11.97 -1.88
N VAL A 16 -0.73 12.10 -3.14
CA VAL A 16 0.04 11.61 -4.28
C VAL A 16 0.29 12.76 -5.22
N THR A 17 1.56 13.01 -5.58
CA THR A 17 1.90 14.05 -6.54
C THR A 17 1.48 13.63 -7.93
N ILE A 18 1.15 14.61 -8.77
CA ILE A 18 0.80 14.38 -10.16
C ILE A 18 2.08 14.28 -10.97
N HIS A 19 2.09 13.35 -11.95
CA HIS A 19 3.24 13.18 -12.83
C HIS A 19 3.60 14.51 -13.50
N PRO A 20 4.89 14.87 -13.64
CA PRO A 20 5.30 16.17 -14.17
C PRO A 20 4.85 16.46 -15.61
N ASP A 21 4.43 15.45 -16.37
CA ASP A 21 3.87 15.65 -17.71
C ASP A 21 2.51 16.34 -17.68
N PHE A 22 1.85 16.41 -16.52
CA PHE A 22 0.61 17.15 -16.34
C PHE A 22 0.92 18.56 -15.88
N LEU A 23 0.09 19.52 -16.28
CA LEU A 23 0.33 20.93 -15.98
C LEU A 23 0.05 21.31 -14.53
N ASP A 24 -0.60 20.44 -13.78
CA ASP A 24 -0.93 20.69 -12.38
C ASP A 24 0.10 20.00 -11.50
N ASP A 25 0.88 20.80 -10.74
CA ASP A 25 1.90 20.30 -9.83
C ASP A 25 1.39 20.05 -8.41
N ARG A 26 0.07 20.25 -8.19
CA ARG A 26 -0.54 19.95 -6.90
C ARG A 26 -0.74 18.44 -6.77
N GLY A 27 -0.75 17.97 -5.54
CA GLY A 27 -1.06 16.58 -5.27
C GLY A 27 -2.56 16.31 -5.26
N ILE A 28 -2.90 15.03 -5.28
CA ILE A 28 -4.26 14.57 -5.07
C ILE A 28 -4.32 13.91 -3.71
N GLU A 29 -5.26 14.31 -2.88
CA GLU A 29 -5.51 13.65 -1.62
C GLU A 29 -6.54 12.54 -1.81
N TYR A 30 -6.19 11.34 -1.35
CA TYR A 30 -7.13 10.23 -1.23
C TYR A 30 -7.43 10.06 0.26
N PRO A 31 -8.55 10.59 0.75
CA PRO A 31 -8.88 10.46 2.17
C PRO A 31 -9.22 9.01 2.51
N ALA A 32 -9.02 8.66 3.77
CA ALA A 32 -9.41 7.35 4.26
C ALA A 32 -10.90 7.11 4.00
N SER A 33 -11.25 5.95 3.45
CA SER A 33 -12.63 5.65 3.09
C SER A 33 -13.50 5.27 4.30
N GLY A 34 -12.87 4.98 5.43
CA GLY A 34 -13.55 4.45 6.61
C GLY A 34 -13.49 2.93 6.71
N GLN A 35 -13.15 2.26 5.63
CA GLN A 35 -12.90 0.83 5.60
C GLN A 35 -11.40 0.60 5.48
N VAL A 36 -10.85 -0.35 6.24
CA VAL A 36 -9.41 -0.62 6.27
C VAL A 36 -9.19 -2.10 5.95
N ALA A 37 -8.35 -2.37 4.95
CA ALA A 37 -7.88 -3.72 4.67
C ALA A 37 -6.76 -4.06 5.65
N ARG A 38 -6.84 -5.22 6.27
CA ARG A 38 -5.92 -5.64 7.32
C ARG A 38 -5.46 -7.07 7.07
N VAL A 39 -4.26 -7.37 7.56
CA VAL A 39 -3.73 -8.72 7.56
C VAL A 39 -2.95 -8.94 8.85
N ALA A 40 -3.10 -10.12 9.44
CA ALA A 40 -2.28 -10.52 10.58
C ALA A 40 -0.94 -11.03 10.04
N ALA A 41 0.15 -10.52 10.59
CA ALA A 41 1.47 -11.03 10.32
C ALA A 41 1.87 -11.91 11.51
N ASN A 42 2.27 -13.15 11.23
CA ASN A 42 2.69 -14.10 12.23
C ASN A 42 4.19 -14.31 12.10
N ARG A 43 4.87 -14.37 13.24
CA ARG A 43 6.30 -14.62 13.29
C ARG A 43 6.53 -15.86 14.15
N ALA A 44 7.32 -16.78 13.64
CA ALA A 44 7.68 -18.00 14.35
C ALA A 44 9.20 -18.13 14.39
N GLU A 45 9.72 -18.79 15.44
CA GLU A 45 11.13 -19.10 15.49
C GLU A 45 11.48 -20.11 14.41
N GLY A 46 12.48 -19.75 13.61
CA GLY A 46 13.04 -20.63 12.61
C GLY A 46 14.31 -21.33 13.13
N PRO A 47 15.00 -22.05 12.27
CA PRO A 47 16.25 -22.70 12.64
C PRO A 47 17.36 -21.69 12.86
N LEU A 48 18.43 -22.13 13.55
CA LEU A 48 19.65 -21.35 13.62
C LEU A 48 20.39 -21.43 12.30
N CYS A 49 20.97 -20.30 11.89
CA CYS A 49 21.89 -20.24 10.75
C CYS A 49 23.22 -19.74 11.30
N GLY A 50 24.17 -20.64 11.54
CA GLY A 50 25.37 -20.31 12.27
C GLY A 50 25.02 -19.78 13.66
N PRO A 51 25.54 -18.61 14.09
CA PRO A 51 25.21 -18.02 15.39
C PRO A 51 23.92 -17.19 15.36
N HIS A 52 23.24 -17.14 14.22
CA HIS A 52 22.10 -16.25 14.04
C HIS A 52 20.79 -17.01 14.06
N ARG A 53 19.82 -16.42 14.77
CA ARG A 53 18.45 -16.93 14.76
C ARG A 53 17.75 -16.46 13.48
N MET A 54 17.07 -17.36 12.82
CA MET A 54 16.20 -17.02 11.71
C MET A 54 14.77 -16.91 12.22
N VAL A 55 14.00 -16.02 11.61
CA VAL A 55 12.59 -15.83 11.94
C VAL A 55 11.78 -16.10 10.69
N GLN A 56 10.78 -16.94 10.80
CA GLN A 56 9.83 -17.18 9.73
C GLN A 56 8.66 -16.24 9.90
N GLN A 57 8.33 -15.52 8.84
CA GLN A 57 7.18 -14.63 8.82
C GLN A 57 6.13 -15.20 7.87
N SER A 58 4.89 -15.25 8.32
CA SER A 58 3.77 -15.67 7.51
C SER A 58 2.61 -14.70 7.69
N PHE A 59 1.67 -14.72 6.74
CA PHE A 59 0.51 -13.84 6.77
C PHE A 59 -0.75 -14.66 6.91
N GLY A 60 -1.70 -14.15 7.69
CA GLY A 60 -3.05 -14.67 7.72
C GLY A 60 -3.86 -14.21 6.51
N ALA A 61 -5.16 -14.45 6.54
CA ALA A 61 -6.04 -13.98 5.48
C ALA A 61 -6.17 -12.45 5.52
N VAL A 62 -6.28 -11.84 4.35
CA VAL A 62 -6.55 -10.40 4.25
C VAL A 62 -8.03 -10.17 4.49
N GLU A 63 -8.35 -9.27 5.42
CA GLU A 63 -9.72 -8.91 5.77
C GLU A 63 -9.99 -7.47 5.36
N GLY A 64 -11.25 -7.18 5.03
CA GLY A 64 -11.68 -5.82 4.70
C GLY A 64 -11.37 -5.40 3.28
N LEU A 65 -10.90 -6.31 2.43
CA LEU A 65 -10.65 -6.02 1.01
C LEU A 65 -11.91 -6.40 0.22
N PRO A 66 -12.58 -5.43 -0.42
CA PRO A 66 -13.77 -5.72 -1.22
C PRO A 66 -13.47 -6.57 -2.44
N GLU A 67 -14.51 -7.17 -3.00
CA GLU A 67 -14.40 -7.87 -4.28
C GLU A 67 -13.99 -6.89 -5.38
N PRO A 68 -13.32 -7.37 -6.46
CA PRO A 68 -12.95 -6.49 -7.56
C PRO A 68 -14.16 -5.83 -8.20
N VAL A 69 -14.01 -4.52 -8.46
CA VAL A 69 -15.01 -3.74 -9.18
C VAL A 69 -14.33 -3.12 -10.38
N GLU A 70 -14.90 -3.29 -11.56
CA GLU A 70 -14.33 -2.73 -12.78
C GLU A 70 -14.16 -1.21 -12.63
N GLY A 71 -12.98 -0.73 -13.00
CA GLY A 71 -12.66 0.69 -12.92
C GLY A 71 -12.24 1.17 -11.55
N THR A 72 -12.18 0.30 -10.54
CA THR A 72 -11.77 0.66 -9.18
C THR A 72 -10.42 0.06 -8.84
N VAL A 73 -9.54 0.90 -8.29
CA VAL A 73 -8.24 0.51 -7.76
C VAL A 73 -8.28 0.73 -6.25
N TYR A 74 -7.87 -0.26 -5.49
CA TYR A 74 -7.84 -0.19 -4.03
C TYR A 74 -6.43 0.11 -3.54
N ILE A 75 -6.33 1.07 -2.62
CA ILE A 75 -5.06 1.45 -2.01
C ILE A 75 -4.99 0.77 -0.63
N VAL A 76 -3.94 0.00 -0.40
CA VAL A 76 -3.72 -0.74 0.85
C VAL A 76 -2.33 -0.44 1.39
N SER A 77 -2.04 -0.90 2.61
CA SER A 77 -0.69 -0.82 3.16
C SER A 77 0.26 -1.75 2.42
N ALA A 78 1.56 -1.48 2.52
CA ALA A 78 2.57 -2.33 1.91
C ALA A 78 2.49 -3.77 2.43
N LEU A 79 2.18 -3.94 3.72
CA LEU A 79 2.05 -5.26 4.33
C LEU A 79 0.90 -6.05 3.71
N VAL A 80 -0.25 -5.42 3.50
CA VAL A 80 -1.41 -6.06 2.87
C VAL A 80 -1.09 -6.43 1.42
N LEU A 81 -0.42 -5.52 0.69
CA LEU A 81 -0.02 -5.79 -0.69
C LEU A 81 0.90 -7.02 -0.76
N SER A 82 1.88 -7.10 0.14
CA SER A 82 2.80 -8.24 0.20
C SER A 82 2.06 -9.54 0.49
N ALA A 83 1.09 -9.50 1.40
CA ALA A 83 0.31 -10.69 1.76
C ALA A 83 -0.55 -11.20 0.59
N LEU A 84 -0.98 -10.32 -0.29
CA LEU A 84 -1.75 -10.71 -1.48
C LEU A 84 -0.88 -11.40 -2.53
N ALA A 85 0.42 -11.16 -2.53
CA ALA A 85 1.40 -11.83 -3.40
C ALA A 85 1.00 -11.83 -4.89
N GLY A 86 0.47 -10.69 -5.37
CA GLY A 86 0.10 -10.54 -6.77
C GLY A 86 -1.24 -11.15 -7.16
N SER A 87 -2.02 -11.65 -6.20
CA SER A 87 -3.32 -12.29 -6.50
C SER A 87 -4.42 -11.29 -6.89
N ARG A 88 -4.21 -9.99 -6.64
CA ARG A 88 -5.20 -8.94 -6.90
C ARG A 88 -4.53 -7.82 -7.69
N PRO A 89 -4.67 -7.79 -9.03
CA PRO A 89 -4.05 -6.75 -9.84
C PRO A 89 -4.69 -5.37 -9.69
N ASP A 90 -5.87 -5.30 -9.07
CA ASP A 90 -6.57 -4.06 -8.78
C ASP A 90 -6.15 -3.40 -7.47
N VAL A 91 -5.10 -3.90 -6.81
CA VAL A 91 -4.66 -3.42 -5.50
C VAL A 91 -3.25 -2.85 -5.62
N VAL A 92 -3.05 -1.69 -5.00
CA VAL A 92 -1.76 -0.98 -5.01
C VAL A 92 -1.46 -0.48 -3.60
N ALA A 93 -0.22 -0.12 -3.36
CA ALA A 93 0.19 0.52 -2.11
C ALA A 93 0.98 1.80 -2.42
N PRO A 94 0.98 2.79 -1.51
CA PRO A 94 1.80 3.99 -1.72
C PRO A 94 3.26 3.63 -1.84
N ASP A 95 3.96 4.29 -2.78
CA ASP A 95 5.40 4.11 -2.93
C ASP A 95 6.12 4.92 -1.85
N THR A 96 6.47 4.25 -0.76
CA THR A 96 7.16 4.86 0.37
C THR A 96 8.68 4.71 0.29
N GLY A 97 9.20 4.39 -0.90
CA GLY A 97 10.62 4.27 -1.15
C GLY A 97 11.36 5.60 -1.10
N PRO A 98 12.60 5.64 -1.64
CA PRO A 98 13.45 6.82 -1.52
C PRO A 98 12.88 8.09 -2.13
N ASP A 99 11.99 7.96 -3.13
CA ASP A 99 11.41 9.10 -3.82
C ASP A 99 10.22 9.73 -3.09
N ALA A 100 9.76 9.13 -2.00
CA ALA A 100 8.65 9.70 -1.23
C ALA A 100 9.07 11.05 -0.63
N ILE A 101 8.13 11.98 -0.59
CA ILE A 101 8.37 13.31 -0.05
C ILE A 101 8.26 13.23 1.47
N ARG A 102 9.35 13.60 2.14
CA ARG A 102 9.45 13.54 3.60
C ARG A 102 9.64 14.93 4.18
N GLU A 103 9.08 15.11 5.36
CA GLU A 103 9.24 16.33 6.15
C GLU A 103 9.43 15.91 7.61
N ASN A 104 10.53 16.34 8.22
CA ASN A 104 10.88 15.96 9.59
C ASN A 104 10.92 14.45 9.81
N GLY A 105 11.40 13.70 8.82
CA GLY A 105 11.51 12.24 8.88
C GLY A 105 10.22 11.49 8.63
N GLN A 106 9.10 12.18 8.43
CA GLN A 106 7.81 11.57 8.16
C GLN A 106 7.42 11.72 6.69
N ILE A 107 6.73 10.73 6.15
CA ILE A 107 6.26 10.78 4.77
C ILE A 107 5.06 11.71 4.70
N LYS A 108 5.20 12.77 3.91
CA LYS A 108 4.15 13.75 3.69
C LYS A 108 3.33 13.44 2.44
N ALA A 109 3.99 12.96 1.40
CA ALA A 109 3.35 12.61 0.14
C ALA A 109 4.17 11.55 -0.56
N VAL A 110 3.54 10.84 -1.49
CA VAL A 110 4.22 9.85 -2.33
C VAL A 110 4.10 10.29 -3.78
N ARG A 111 5.00 9.78 -4.63
CA ARG A 111 5.02 10.14 -6.05
C ARG A 111 4.24 9.15 -6.92
N GLY A 112 3.78 8.06 -6.35
CA GLY A 112 3.01 7.05 -7.06
C GLY A 112 2.70 5.86 -6.20
N PHE A 113 2.33 4.77 -6.84
CA PHE A 113 1.93 3.54 -6.18
C PHE A 113 2.81 2.37 -6.63
N VAL A 114 2.90 1.38 -5.77
CA VAL A 114 3.54 0.09 -6.05
C VAL A 114 2.43 -0.95 -6.25
N CYS A 115 2.59 -1.80 -7.23
CA CYS A 115 1.64 -2.88 -7.49
C CYS A 115 2.29 -4.27 -7.40
#